data_990bdabf18751a375eaafad0e4375a09
#
_entry.id   990bdabf18751a375eaafad0e4375a09
#
_cell.length_a   1.000
_cell.length_b   1.000
_cell.length_c   1.000
_cell.angle_alpha   90.00
_cell.angle_beta   90.00
_cell.angle_gamma   90.00
#
_symmetry.space_group_name_H-M   'P 1'
#
loop_
_entity.id
_entity.type
_entity.pdbx_description
1 polymer ?
#
loop_
_entity_poly.entity_id
_entity_poly.type
_entity_poly.pdbx_seq_one_letter_code
_entity_poly.pdbx_strand_id
1 'polypeptide(L)'
;MAFIRKVKTASGATAVQIAFKEKGKVVRIIHIGSAHTDKDLRVLLSIAHKKLHAKQPELFPEAASSFRVEIRQTYSGLLWKILQQEYQKLGFAKLRDDVFEALCLTRIVEPTSKIDSLRVLADLGTDNIDRNKLYRSLVKAAEQGYREIISQACFEYIHGEALSLVLYDVTSLYFEVQKEDEYRQPGLSKERRLEPQIIVGLLVDKNGFP
;
A
#
# COMPACT_ATOMS: atom_id res chain seq x y z
N MET A 1 -2.96 -50.28 12.00
CA MET A 1 -2.82 -49.66 10.68
C MET A 1 -3.41 -48.26 10.75
N ALA A 2 -2.67 -47.22 10.28
CA ALA A 2 -3.18 -45.86 10.27
C ALA A 2 -3.34 -45.35 8.82
N PHE A 3 -4.37 -44.56 8.54
CA PHE A 3 -4.66 -44.04 7.21
C PHE A 3 -5.34 -42.69 7.28
N ILE A 4 -5.20 -41.90 6.22
CA ILE A 4 -5.86 -40.60 6.07
C ILE A 4 -7.23 -40.81 5.44
N ARG A 5 -8.26 -40.19 6.02
CA ARG A 5 -9.62 -40.16 5.44
C ARG A 5 -10.12 -38.74 5.26
N LYS A 6 -10.95 -38.55 4.24
CA LYS A 6 -11.67 -37.30 3.97
C LYS A 6 -13.14 -37.55 4.32
N VAL A 7 -13.76 -36.63 5.07
CA VAL A 7 -15.16 -36.73 5.49
C VAL A 7 -15.85 -35.42 5.18
N LYS A 8 -16.93 -35.45 4.42
CA LYS A 8 -17.76 -34.26 4.21
C LYS A 8 -18.53 -33.94 5.49
N THR A 9 -18.50 -32.69 5.90
CA THR A 9 -19.24 -32.19 7.06
C THR A 9 -20.60 -31.62 6.65
N ALA A 10 -21.52 -31.48 7.59
CA ALA A 10 -22.83 -30.90 7.36
C ALA A 10 -22.75 -29.42 6.84
N SER A 11 -21.67 -28.73 7.12
CA SER A 11 -21.39 -27.36 6.64
C SER A 11 -20.82 -27.28 5.21
N GLY A 12 -20.73 -28.42 4.49
CA GLY A 12 -20.18 -28.50 3.15
C GLY A 12 -18.64 -28.52 3.09
N ALA A 13 -17.94 -28.40 4.22
CA ALA A 13 -16.50 -28.52 4.28
C ALA A 13 -16.05 -29.98 4.18
N THR A 14 -14.79 -30.20 3.79
CA THR A 14 -14.14 -31.50 3.80
C THR A 14 -13.17 -31.59 4.98
N ALA A 15 -13.48 -32.41 5.98
CA ALA A 15 -12.60 -32.68 7.11
C ALA A 15 -11.54 -33.72 6.75
N VAL A 16 -10.28 -33.45 7.10
CA VAL A 16 -9.14 -34.37 6.98
C VAL A 16 -8.84 -34.96 8.35
N GLN A 17 -8.80 -36.29 8.43
CA GLN A 17 -8.62 -37.04 9.67
C GLN A 17 -7.60 -38.16 9.45
N ILE A 18 -6.81 -38.47 10.49
CA ILE A 18 -6.01 -39.71 10.56
C ILE A 18 -6.78 -40.71 11.43
N ALA A 19 -7.12 -41.82 10.83
CA ALA A 19 -7.82 -42.91 11.53
C ALA A 19 -6.88 -44.09 11.81
N PHE A 20 -6.89 -44.60 13.03
CA PHE A 20 -6.15 -45.77 13.48
C PHE A 20 -7.09 -46.96 13.57
N LYS A 21 -6.71 -48.03 12.88
CA LYS A 21 -7.54 -49.28 12.83
C LYS A 21 -6.81 -50.42 13.48
N GLU A 22 -7.48 -51.10 14.45
CA GLU A 22 -7.01 -52.32 15.09
C GLU A 22 -8.11 -53.40 14.97
N LYS A 23 -7.68 -54.61 14.65
CA LYS A 23 -8.60 -55.77 14.46
C LYS A 23 -9.85 -55.44 13.63
N GLY A 24 -9.67 -54.65 12.56
CA GLY A 24 -10.77 -54.30 11.67
C GLY A 24 -11.64 -53.11 12.10
N LYS A 25 -11.52 -52.61 13.34
CA LYS A 25 -12.31 -51.50 13.88
C LYS A 25 -11.45 -50.22 14.03
N VAL A 26 -12.03 -49.03 13.81
CA VAL A 26 -11.35 -47.75 14.05
C VAL A 26 -11.38 -47.47 15.55
N VAL A 27 -10.20 -47.44 16.17
CA VAL A 27 -10.04 -47.24 17.63
C VAL A 27 -9.69 -45.82 18.00
N ARG A 28 -9.11 -45.05 17.08
CA ARG A 28 -8.71 -43.67 17.34
C ARG A 28 -8.80 -42.83 16.07
N ILE A 29 -9.21 -41.55 16.22
CA ILE A 29 -9.26 -40.59 15.14
C ILE A 29 -8.58 -39.32 15.61
N ILE A 30 -7.67 -38.80 14.80
CA ILE A 30 -7.06 -37.48 14.99
C ILE A 30 -7.60 -36.55 13.91
N HIS A 31 -8.32 -35.50 14.29
CA HIS A 31 -8.79 -34.46 13.38
C HIS A 31 -7.64 -33.51 13.07
N ILE A 32 -7.37 -33.27 11.78
CA ILE A 32 -6.30 -32.36 11.30
C ILE A 32 -6.86 -30.97 11.03
N GLY A 33 -8.04 -30.91 10.40
CA GLY A 33 -8.74 -29.68 10.07
C GLY A 33 -9.86 -29.92 9.08
N SER A 34 -10.60 -28.84 8.76
CA SER A 34 -11.66 -28.85 7.75
C SER A 34 -11.38 -27.76 6.71
N ALA A 35 -11.57 -28.07 5.43
CA ALA A 35 -11.32 -27.19 4.31
C ALA A 35 -12.60 -26.92 3.53
N HIS A 36 -12.80 -25.67 3.13
CA HIS A 36 -13.86 -25.26 2.22
C HIS A 36 -13.36 -25.11 0.78
N THR A 37 -12.04 -25.01 0.58
CA THR A 37 -11.42 -24.87 -0.74
C THR A 37 -10.48 -26.04 -1.04
N ASP A 38 -10.25 -26.32 -2.32
CA ASP A 38 -9.30 -27.35 -2.76
C ASP A 38 -7.85 -27.02 -2.37
N LYS A 39 -7.52 -25.73 -2.26
CA LYS A 39 -6.20 -25.29 -1.79
C LYS A 39 -5.96 -25.69 -0.34
N ASP A 40 -6.91 -25.37 0.54
CA ASP A 40 -6.83 -25.71 1.97
C ASP A 40 -6.83 -27.22 2.16
N LEU A 41 -7.60 -27.94 1.37
CA LEU A 41 -7.64 -29.40 1.41
C LEU A 41 -6.27 -30.01 1.11
N ARG A 42 -5.56 -29.51 0.11
CA ARG A 42 -4.19 -29.97 -0.22
C ARG A 42 -3.21 -29.72 0.92
N VAL A 43 -3.30 -28.54 1.58
CA VAL A 43 -2.47 -28.20 2.75
C VAL A 43 -2.74 -29.16 3.90
N LEU A 44 -4.01 -29.39 4.25
CA LEU A 44 -4.40 -30.30 5.33
C LEU A 44 -3.96 -31.75 5.05
N LEU A 45 -4.05 -32.21 3.80
CA LEU A 45 -3.57 -33.53 3.41
C LEU A 45 -2.06 -33.65 3.59
N SER A 46 -1.28 -32.64 3.22
CA SER A 46 0.18 -32.64 3.41
C SER A 46 0.57 -32.69 4.90
N ILE A 47 -0.16 -31.96 5.75
CA ILE A 47 0.04 -31.99 7.21
C ILE A 47 -0.31 -33.39 7.76
N ALA A 48 -1.39 -33.99 7.26
CA ALA A 48 -1.79 -35.34 7.67
C ALA A 48 -0.73 -36.38 7.27
N HIS A 49 -0.18 -36.31 6.06
CA HIS A 49 0.91 -37.18 5.60
C HIS A 49 2.15 -37.05 6.47
N LYS A 50 2.60 -35.81 6.76
CA LYS A 50 3.75 -35.58 7.65
C LYS A 50 3.53 -36.17 9.05
N LYS A 51 2.34 -35.98 9.63
CA LYS A 51 2.01 -36.54 10.95
C LYS A 51 1.93 -38.06 10.94
N LEU A 52 1.43 -38.67 9.85
CA LEU A 52 1.31 -40.12 9.72
C LEU A 52 2.69 -40.79 9.64
N HIS A 53 3.63 -40.16 8.94
CA HIS A 53 4.98 -40.70 8.68
C HIS A 53 6.05 -40.14 9.62
N ALA A 54 5.71 -39.31 10.60
CA ALA A 54 6.65 -38.64 11.51
C ALA A 54 7.58 -39.60 12.30
N LYS A 55 7.27 -40.91 12.34
CA LYS A 55 8.07 -41.93 13.01
C LYS A 55 8.75 -42.93 12.04
N GLN A 56 8.60 -42.77 10.74
CA GLN A 56 9.27 -43.58 9.75
C GLN A 56 10.52 -42.83 9.25
N PRO A 57 11.74 -43.42 9.37
CA PRO A 57 12.90 -42.87 8.69
C PRO A 57 12.62 -42.92 7.18
N GLU A 58 12.70 -41.79 6.51
CA GLU A 58 12.58 -41.73 5.05
C GLU A 58 13.82 -42.38 4.44
N LEU A 59 13.64 -43.46 3.66
CA LEU A 59 14.71 -44.13 2.92
C LEU A 59 15.37 -43.20 1.88
N PHE A 60 14.63 -42.24 1.38
CA PHE A 60 15.07 -41.14 0.54
C PHE A 60 14.50 -39.85 1.17
N PRO A 61 15.30 -39.07 1.90
CA PRO A 61 14.84 -37.75 2.26
C PRO A 61 14.52 -37.04 0.94
N GLU A 62 13.23 -36.81 0.65
CA GLU A 62 12.83 -35.86 -0.39
C GLU A 62 13.72 -34.66 -0.14
N ALA A 63 14.64 -34.41 -1.08
CA ALA A 63 15.61 -33.35 -0.96
C ALA A 63 14.87 -32.16 -0.39
N ALA A 64 15.40 -31.56 0.67
CA ALA A 64 14.80 -30.48 1.47
C ALA A 64 14.46 -29.21 0.65
N SER A 65 14.08 -29.40 -0.59
CA SER A 65 13.90 -28.41 -1.65
C SER A 65 12.47 -28.03 -1.92
N SER A 66 11.51 -28.52 -1.17
CA SER A 66 10.21 -27.83 -1.16
C SER A 66 10.17 -26.86 0.03
N PHE A 67 11.05 -25.86 0.06
CA PHE A 67 10.71 -24.60 0.68
C PHE A 67 9.43 -24.14 -0.02
N ARG A 68 8.28 -24.45 0.59
CA ARG A 68 7.04 -23.83 0.17
C ARG A 68 7.17 -22.37 0.54
N VAL A 69 7.65 -21.57 -0.40
CA VAL A 69 7.64 -20.13 -0.29
C VAL A 69 6.15 -19.72 -0.36
N GLU A 70 5.63 -19.30 0.76
CA GLU A 70 4.30 -18.70 0.82
C GLU A 70 4.46 -17.21 0.58
N ILE A 71 3.90 -16.72 -0.53
CA ILE A 71 3.85 -15.27 -0.77
C ILE A 71 2.79 -14.72 0.17
N ARG A 72 3.22 -14.03 1.22
CA ARG A 72 2.32 -13.40 2.19
C ARG A 72 1.79 -12.07 1.69
N GLN A 73 2.63 -11.32 0.96
CA GLN A 73 2.29 -10.00 0.45
C GLN A 73 3.14 -9.68 -0.77
N THR A 74 2.56 -8.95 -1.71
CA THR A 74 3.27 -8.32 -2.84
C THR A 74 3.09 -6.81 -2.74
N TYR A 75 4.15 -6.05 -3.01
CA TYR A 75 4.11 -4.60 -3.01
C TYR A 75 5.07 -4.02 -4.05
N SER A 76 4.77 -2.79 -4.49
CA SER A 76 5.53 -2.09 -5.54
C SER A 76 6.74 -1.34 -4.98
N GLY A 77 7.61 -2.01 -4.23
CA GLY A 77 8.74 -1.40 -3.54
C GLY A 77 9.79 -0.78 -4.47
N LEU A 78 9.92 -1.24 -5.70
CA LEU A 78 10.82 -0.62 -6.69
C LEU A 78 10.28 0.76 -7.10
N LEU A 79 8.98 0.87 -7.38
CA LEU A 79 8.34 2.14 -7.70
C LEU A 79 8.55 3.15 -6.57
N TRP A 80 8.33 2.72 -5.32
CA TRP A 80 8.56 3.54 -4.14
C TRP A 80 9.99 4.11 -4.11
N LYS A 81 11.00 3.25 -4.29
CA LYS A 81 12.41 3.67 -4.27
C LYS A 81 12.75 4.65 -5.37
N ILE A 82 12.22 4.47 -6.58
CA ILE A 82 12.45 5.39 -7.71
C ILE A 82 11.87 6.77 -7.38
N LEU A 83 10.63 6.82 -6.91
CA LEU A 83 9.98 8.08 -6.55
C LEU A 83 10.69 8.79 -5.40
N GLN A 84 11.17 8.06 -4.40
CA GLN A 84 11.98 8.62 -3.31
C GLN A 84 13.29 9.23 -3.84
N GLN A 85 13.95 8.56 -4.75
CA GLN A 85 15.18 9.10 -5.36
C GLN A 85 14.92 10.42 -6.09
N GLU A 86 13.84 10.53 -6.84
CA GLU A 86 13.48 11.78 -7.52
C GLU A 86 13.12 12.88 -6.51
N TYR A 87 12.38 12.57 -5.46
CA TYR A 87 12.08 13.48 -4.36
C TYR A 87 13.36 14.05 -3.71
N GLN A 88 14.35 13.18 -3.48
CA GLN A 88 15.65 13.57 -2.92
C GLN A 88 16.47 14.42 -3.89
N LYS A 89 16.51 14.07 -5.19
CA LYS A 89 17.20 14.85 -6.23
C LYS A 89 16.68 16.28 -6.34
N LEU A 90 15.36 16.45 -6.18
CA LEU A 90 14.72 17.77 -6.15
C LEU A 90 15.05 18.58 -4.88
N GLY A 91 15.78 18.01 -3.93
CA GLY A 91 16.16 18.69 -2.69
C GLY A 91 15.06 18.74 -1.62
N PHE A 92 13.94 18.06 -1.82
CA PHE A 92 12.78 18.06 -0.89
C PHE A 92 13.04 17.34 0.43
N ALA A 93 14.11 16.54 0.51
CA ALA A 93 14.60 15.97 1.76
C ALA A 93 14.93 17.02 2.85
N LYS A 94 15.13 18.30 2.45
CA LYS A 94 15.29 19.43 3.38
C LYS A 94 14.12 19.62 4.33
N LEU A 95 12.92 19.16 3.95
CA LEU A 95 11.70 19.23 4.79
C LEU A 95 11.77 18.35 6.04
N ARG A 96 12.56 17.27 6.03
CA ARG A 96 12.71 16.31 7.14
C ARG A 96 11.37 15.83 7.67
N ASP A 97 10.49 15.45 6.76
CA ASP A 97 9.15 14.95 7.07
C ASP A 97 8.79 13.78 6.14
N ASP A 98 9.08 12.58 6.61
CA ASP A 98 8.85 11.33 5.86
C ASP A 98 7.36 11.09 5.57
N VAL A 99 6.47 11.63 6.42
CA VAL A 99 5.02 11.52 6.21
C VAL A 99 4.55 12.44 5.10
N PHE A 100 5.11 13.65 5.01
CA PHE A 100 4.83 14.57 3.90
C PHE A 100 5.38 14.02 2.58
N GLU A 101 6.61 13.49 2.57
CA GLU A 101 7.17 12.77 1.42
C GLU A 101 6.22 11.67 0.96
N ALA A 102 5.79 10.80 1.88
CA ALA A 102 4.87 9.71 1.59
C ALA A 102 3.56 10.19 0.97
N LEU A 103 2.98 11.28 1.47
CA LEU A 103 1.78 11.91 0.92
C LEU A 103 1.99 12.44 -0.50
N CYS A 104 3.13 13.07 -0.77
CA CYS A 104 3.47 13.55 -2.12
C CYS A 104 3.60 12.39 -3.09
N LEU A 105 4.35 11.35 -2.72
CA LEU A 105 4.60 10.20 -3.60
C LEU A 105 3.33 9.40 -3.88
N THR A 106 2.46 9.19 -2.88
CA THR A 106 1.18 8.50 -3.11
C THR A 106 0.26 9.26 -4.06
N ARG A 107 0.31 10.59 -4.07
CA ARG A 107 -0.46 11.42 -5.00
C ARG A 107 -0.03 11.28 -6.45
N ILE A 108 1.24 10.94 -6.68
CA ILE A 108 1.77 10.65 -8.02
C ILE A 108 1.31 9.29 -8.48
N VAL A 109 1.32 8.28 -7.58
CA VAL A 109 0.94 6.91 -7.90
C VAL A 109 -0.56 6.77 -8.11
N GLU A 110 -1.34 7.29 -7.16
CA GLU A 110 -2.81 7.24 -7.22
C GLU A 110 -3.40 8.49 -6.54
N PRO A 111 -3.94 9.44 -7.32
CA PRO A 111 -4.61 10.62 -6.77
C PRO A 111 -5.88 10.23 -6.01
N THR A 112 -5.81 10.21 -4.70
CA THR A 112 -6.91 9.79 -3.84
C THR A 112 -7.05 10.69 -2.61
N SER A 113 -8.01 10.41 -1.72
CA SER A 113 -8.17 11.16 -0.47
C SER A 113 -6.97 10.97 0.46
N LYS A 114 -6.75 11.92 1.38
CA LYS A 114 -5.68 11.84 2.39
C LYS A 114 -5.74 10.55 3.21
N ILE A 115 -6.94 10.09 3.54
CA ILE A 115 -7.14 8.86 4.33
C ILE A 115 -6.87 7.62 3.48
N ASP A 116 -7.35 7.60 2.24
CA ASP A 116 -7.16 6.46 1.35
C ASP A 116 -5.70 6.33 0.86
N SER A 117 -4.90 7.41 0.97
CA SER A 117 -3.45 7.32 0.76
C SER A 117 -2.76 6.28 1.66
N LEU A 118 -3.34 5.96 2.83
CA LEU A 118 -2.82 4.89 3.69
C LEU A 118 -2.89 3.51 3.04
N ARG A 119 -3.94 3.24 2.24
CA ARG A 119 -4.06 2.02 1.44
C ARG A 119 -2.96 1.98 0.36
N VAL A 120 -2.80 3.08 -0.37
CA VAL A 120 -1.76 3.17 -1.42
C VAL A 120 -0.36 2.98 -0.84
N LEU A 121 -0.09 3.52 0.37
CA LEU A 121 1.17 3.30 1.07
C LEU A 121 1.41 1.83 1.40
N ALA A 122 0.39 1.11 1.86
CA ALA A 122 0.50 -0.32 2.12
C ALA A 122 0.82 -1.11 0.85
N ASP A 123 0.22 -0.76 -0.30
CA ASP A 123 0.51 -1.37 -1.61
C ASP A 123 1.93 -1.05 -2.11
N LEU A 124 2.54 0.04 -1.62
CA LEU A 124 3.92 0.42 -1.88
C LEU A 124 4.92 -0.20 -0.87
N GLY A 125 4.42 -0.91 0.15
CA GLY A 125 5.23 -1.54 1.19
C GLY A 125 5.60 -0.63 2.36
N THR A 126 4.84 0.45 2.55
CA THR A 126 5.04 1.43 3.63
C THR A 126 3.77 1.50 4.48
N ASP A 127 3.76 0.82 5.63
CA ASP A 127 2.59 0.67 6.51
C ASP A 127 2.75 1.33 7.90
N ASN A 128 3.86 2.05 8.12
CA ASN A 128 4.21 2.65 9.41
C ASN A 128 3.56 4.04 9.65
N ILE A 129 2.73 4.52 8.71
CA ILE A 129 2.04 5.80 8.78
C ILE A 129 0.58 5.58 9.15
N ASP A 130 0.15 6.21 10.23
CA ASP A 130 -1.24 6.23 10.66
C ASP A 130 -1.94 7.57 10.35
N ARG A 131 -3.26 7.60 10.53
CA ARG A 131 -4.08 8.79 10.31
C ARG A 131 -3.59 10.01 11.11
N ASN A 132 -3.19 9.82 12.35
CA ASN A 132 -2.79 10.92 13.22
C ASN A 132 -1.44 11.52 12.79
N LYS A 133 -0.49 10.68 12.38
CA LYS A 133 0.79 11.13 11.80
C LYS A 133 0.54 11.95 10.54
N LEU A 134 -0.38 11.50 9.66
CA LEU A 134 -0.74 12.18 8.43
C LEU A 134 -1.27 13.60 8.70
N TYR A 135 -2.25 13.74 9.60
CA TYR A 135 -2.81 15.07 9.91
C TYR A 135 -1.80 15.97 10.60
N ARG A 136 -0.95 15.44 11.49
CA ARG A 136 0.12 16.23 12.12
C ARG A 136 1.13 16.76 11.09
N SER A 137 1.52 15.95 10.12
CA SER A 137 2.40 16.38 9.03
C SER A 137 1.77 17.48 8.19
N LEU A 138 0.47 17.41 7.89
CA LEU A 138 -0.24 18.46 7.15
C LEU A 138 -0.30 19.80 7.92
N VAL A 139 -0.53 19.75 9.24
CA VAL A 139 -0.49 20.94 10.10
C VAL A 139 0.93 21.53 10.09
N LYS A 140 1.93 20.68 10.30
CA LYS A 140 3.34 21.09 10.25
C LYS A 140 3.71 21.73 8.92
N ALA A 141 3.24 21.18 7.79
CA ALA A 141 3.50 21.73 6.46
C ALA A 141 2.94 23.14 6.30
N ALA A 142 1.75 23.42 6.87
CA ALA A 142 1.15 24.74 6.85
C ALA A 142 1.87 25.72 7.76
N GLU A 143 2.26 25.30 8.98
CA GLU A 143 2.89 26.16 9.98
C GLU A 143 4.37 26.46 9.68
N GLN A 144 5.09 25.54 9.05
CA GLN A 144 6.53 25.66 8.78
C GLN A 144 6.86 26.14 7.37
N GLY A 145 5.87 26.61 6.59
CA GLY A 145 6.12 27.19 5.28
C GLY A 145 6.75 26.22 4.29
N TYR A 146 6.27 24.97 4.22
CA TYR A 146 6.82 23.96 3.28
C TYR A 146 6.76 24.40 1.83
N ARG A 147 5.78 25.23 1.48
CA ARG A 147 5.64 25.78 0.14
C ARG A 147 6.88 26.60 -0.26
N GLU A 148 7.35 27.46 0.62
CA GLU A 148 8.51 28.33 0.40
C GLU A 148 9.79 27.48 0.28
N ILE A 149 9.96 26.48 1.13
CA ILE A 149 11.10 25.55 1.09
C ILE A 149 11.12 24.76 -0.23
N ILE A 150 9.95 24.26 -0.67
CA ILE A 150 9.80 23.52 -1.93
C ILE A 150 10.10 24.42 -3.11
N SER A 151 9.52 25.64 -3.15
CA SER A 151 9.77 26.61 -4.22
C SER A 151 11.26 26.98 -4.32
N GLN A 152 11.92 27.16 -3.20
CA GLN A 152 13.35 27.41 -3.17
C GLN A 152 14.15 26.21 -3.68
N ALA A 153 13.78 25.00 -3.31
CA ALA A 153 14.44 23.77 -3.76
C ALA A 153 14.26 23.56 -5.28
N CYS A 154 13.06 23.81 -5.81
CA CYS A 154 12.80 23.76 -7.25
C CYS A 154 13.66 24.79 -7.98
N PHE A 155 13.74 26.02 -7.49
CA PHE A 155 14.58 27.07 -8.06
C PHE A 155 16.06 26.70 -8.05
N GLU A 156 16.57 26.13 -6.94
CA GLU A 156 17.95 25.66 -6.84
C GLU A 156 18.25 24.49 -7.78
N TYR A 157 17.27 23.59 -8.02
CA TYR A 157 17.43 22.47 -8.94
C TYR A 157 17.69 22.91 -10.39
N ILE A 158 17.08 24.02 -10.81
CA ILE A 158 17.24 24.58 -12.16
C ILE A 158 18.60 25.31 -12.32
N HIS A 159 19.39 25.47 -11.24
CA HIS A 159 20.62 26.24 -11.23
C HIS A 159 21.64 25.72 -12.25
N GLY A 160 21.84 26.49 -13.31
CA GLY A 160 22.75 26.26 -14.44
C GLY A 160 22.20 26.76 -15.77
N GLU A 161 20.90 26.93 -15.92
CA GLU A 161 20.27 27.53 -17.08
C GLU A 161 19.69 28.92 -16.72
N ALA A 162 20.05 29.95 -17.44
CA ALA A 162 19.40 31.25 -17.31
C ALA A 162 17.91 31.10 -17.60
N LEU A 163 17.04 31.49 -16.67
CA LEU A 163 15.59 31.53 -16.87
C LEU A 163 15.28 32.49 -18.01
N SER A 164 15.12 31.99 -19.23
CA SER A 164 14.86 32.78 -20.43
C SER A 164 13.37 33.00 -20.68
N LEU A 165 12.52 32.12 -20.14
CA LEU A 165 11.08 32.16 -20.31
C LEU A 165 10.41 31.52 -19.09
N VAL A 166 9.37 32.18 -18.57
CA VAL A 166 8.52 31.68 -17.53
C VAL A 166 7.08 31.71 -18.03
N LEU A 167 6.41 30.57 -18.01
CA LEU A 167 4.98 30.46 -18.33
C LEU A 167 4.18 30.49 -17.04
N TYR A 168 3.08 31.21 -17.02
CA TYR A 168 2.18 31.31 -15.89
C TYR A 168 0.79 30.78 -16.27
N ASP A 169 0.35 29.74 -15.59
CA ASP A 169 -1.00 29.21 -15.75
C ASP A 169 -1.80 29.35 -14.44
N VAL A 170 -3.09 29.62 -14.58
CA VAL A 170 -3.99 29.84 -13.46
C VAL A 170 -5.19 28.90 -13.58
N THR A 171 -5.37 28.10 -12.55
CA THR A 171 -6.51 27.16 -12.44
C THR A 171 -7.38 27.54 -11.25
N SER A 172 -8.71 27.55 -11.45
CA SER A 172 -9.69 27.71 -10.37
C SER A 172 -10.17 26.35 -9.87
N LEU A 173 -10.07 26.13 -8.57
CA LEU A 173 -10.59 24.94 -7.91
C LEU A 173 -11.84 25.33 -7.12
N TYR A 174 -12.95 24.64 -7.38
CA TYR A 174 -14.25 24.88 -6.74
C TYR A 174 -14.48 23.90 -5.60
N PHE A 175 -15.21 24.36 -4.59
CA PHE A 175 -15.59 23.54 -3.44
C PHE A 175 -17.11 23.41 -3.38
N GLU A 176 -17.60 22.20 -3.28
CA GLU A 176 -19.03 21.89 -3.10
C GLU A 176 -19.56 22.25 -1.69
N VAL A 177 -18.85 23.10 -0.96
CA VAL A 177 -19.19 23.52 0.41
C VAL A 177 -19.74 24.94 0.38
N GLN A 178 -20.90 25.16 0.96
CA GLN A 178 -21.56 26.49 1.01
C GLN A 178 -20.90 27.46 2.01
N LYS A 179 -19.94 27.00 2.85
CA LYS A 179 -19.28 27.88 3.82
C LYS A 179 -18.03 28.49 3.21
N GLU A 180 -18.01 29.79 3.22
CA GLU A 180 -16.86 30.62 2.91
C GLU A 180 -15.89 30.66 4.09
N ASP A 181 -14.62 30.81 3.80
CA ASP A 181 -13.56 31.08 4.76
C ASP A 181 -12.56 32.09 4.17
N GLU A 182 -11.49 32.38 4.89
CA GLU A 182 -10.47 33.37 4.44
C GLU A 182 -9.82 33.02 3.09
N TYR A 183 -9.83 31.75 2.69
CA TYR A 183 -9.20 31.25 1.46
C TYR A 183 -10.22 30.91 0.37
N ARG A 184 -11.41 30.42 0.77
CA ARG A 184 -12.44 29.94 -0.14
C ARG A 184 -13.57 30.96 -0.22
N GLN A 185 -13.54 31.79 -1.23
CA GLN A 185 -14.53 32.85 -1.44
C GLN A 185 -15.15 32.72 -2.83
N PRO A 186 -16.41 33.15 -2.99
CA PRO A 186 -17.03 33.34 -4.30
C PRO A 186 -16.20 34.32 -5.12
N GLY A 187 -15.93 33.99 -6.37
CA GLY A 187 -15.15 34.86 -7.24
C GLY A 187 -15.57 34.79 -8.70
N LEU A 188 -15.04 35.69 -9.49
CA LEU A 188 -15.22 35.67 -10.94
C LEU A 188 -14.42 34.52 -11.54
N SER A 189 -15.12 33.45 -11.90
CA SER A 189 -14.53 32.31 -12.60
C SER A 189 -14.84 32.40 -14.10
N LYS A 190 -14.01 31.76 -14.92
CA LYS A 190 -14.27 31.57 -16.37
C LYS A 190 -15.61 30.84 -16.61
N GLU A 191 -16.01 29.99 -15.65
CA GLU A 191 -17.24 29.17 -15.73
C GLU A 191 -18.47 29.84 -15.06
N ARG A 192 -18.33 31.06 -14.52
CA ARG A 192 -19.36 31.81 -13.83
C ARG A 192 -20.08 31.04 -12.69
N ARG A 193 -19.34 30.26 -11.96
CA ARG A 193 -19.84 29.50 -10.81
C ARG A 193 -19.88 30.39 -9.56
N LEU A 194 -20.88 30.15 -8.70
CA LEU A 194 -21.06 30.87 -7.44
C LEU A 194 -20.43 30.15 -6.22
N GLU A 195 -19.99 28.92 -6.41
CA GLU A 195 -19.38 28.13 -5.34
C GLU A 195 -18.07 28.77 -4.89
N PRO A 196 -17.73 28.63 -3.59
CA PRO A 196 -16.42 29.06 -3.07
C PRO A 196 -15.27 28.41 -3.85
N GLN A 197 -14.29 29.22 -4.22
CA GLN A 197 -13.17 28.80 -5.07
C GLN A 197 -11.85 29.28 -4.51
N ILE A 198 -10.78 28.61 -4.91
CA ILE A 198 -9.40 29.10 -4.78
C ILE A 198 -8.77 29.16 -6.16
N ILE A 199 -7.87 30.10 -6.31
CA ILE A 199 -7.06 30.25 -7.52
C ILE A 199 -5.69 29.69 -7.23
N VAL A 200 -5.23 28.76 -8.07
CA VAL A 200 -3.89 28.18 -8.01
C VAL A 200 -3.14 28.65 -9.24
N GLY A 201 -2.04 29.39 -9.04
CA GLY A 201 -1.11 29.76 -10.09
C GLY A 201 0.12 28.85 -10.09
N LEU A 202 0.54 28.45 -11.27
CA LEU A 202 1.77 27.69 -11.49
C LEU A 202 2.70 28.46 -12.42
N LEU A 203 3.93 28.68 -11.97
CA LEU A 203 5.02 29.22 -12.79
C LEU A 203 5.87 28.04 -13.27
N VAL A 204 6.14 27.97 -14.57
CA VAL A 204 6.98 26.91 -15.12
C VAL A 204 8.01 27.50 -16.09
N ASP A 205 9.15 26.84 -16.18
CA ASP A 205 10.17 27.17 -17.17
C ASP A 205 9.79 26.69 -18.59
N LYS A 206 10.67 26.94 -19.57
CA LYS A 206 10.50 26.50 -20.97
C LYS A 206 10.35 24.98 -21.13
N ASN A 207 10.81 24.18 -20.17
CA ASN A 207 10.76 22.73 -20.16
C ASN A 207 9.52 22.18 -19.42
N GLY A 208 8.71 23.08 -18.84
CA GLY A 208 7.54 22.73 -18.04
C GLY A 208 7.87 22.39 -16.58
N PHE A 209 9.09 22.71 -16.10
CA PHE A 209 9.48 22.50 -14.70
C PHE A 209 8.99 23.69 -13.85
N PRO A 210 8.30 23.44 -12.69
CA PRO A 210 7.74 24.46 -11.81
C PRO A 210 8.78 25.14 -10.93
#